data_1af0ca5c9b294d7709436e751fddcac6
#
_entry.id   1af0ca5c9b294d7709436e751fddcac6
#
_cell.length_a   1.000
_cell.length_b   1.000
_cell.length_c   1.000
_cell.angle_alpha   90.00
_cell.angle_beta   90.00
_cell.angle_gamma   90.00
#
_symmetry.space_group_name_H-M   'P 1'
#
loop_
_entity.id
_entity.type
_entity.pdbx_description
1 polymer ?
#
loop_
_entity_poly.entity_id
_entity_poly.type
_entity_poly.pdbx_seq_one_letter_code
_entity_poly.pdbx_strand_id
1 'polypeptide(L)'
;MRVAPVASAAPADAALVAAYLQHVALEKRLAPRTVALYAHGLQRLLALGQALAVPLCALQPQHIRRSVAQWHSQGGSSASIALGLSCWRGFFHWLAGQHRVQRNPVQGIRPPKAAQRLPKALPVDAAVQLAAFAGETSSTPWQEARAAALTELLYSSGLRVSELVG
;
A
#
# COMPACT_ATOMS: atom_id res chain seq x y z
N MET A 1 26.05 -22.64 28.42
CA MET A 1 24.91 -22.03 27.77
C MET A 1 25.29 -21.73 26.31
N ARG A 2 24.94 -22.60 25.37
CA ARG A 2 25.34 -22.48 23.95
C ARG A 2 24.40 -21.50 23.27
N VAL A 3 24.94 -20.37 22.84
CA VAL A 3 24.29 -19.43 21.94
C VAL A 3 24.30 -20.07 20.54
N ALA A 4 23.14 -20.43 20.02
CA ALA A 4 23.00 -20.95 18.65
C ALA A 4 23.31 -19.83 17.63
N PRO A 5 23.92 -20.16 16.47
CA PRO A 5 24.33 -19.15 15.49
C PRO A 5 23.12 -18.52 14.79
N VAL A 6 23.06 -17.20 14.82
CA VAL A 6 21.98 -16.33 14.28
C VAL A 6 21.96 -16.29 12.73
N ALA A 7 22.79 -17.07 12.03
CA ALA A 7 23.02 -16.94 10.59
C ALA A 7 21.96 -17.57 9.67
N SER A 8 20.88 -18.20 10.17
CA SER A 8 19.93 -18.96 9.34
C SER A 8 18.50 -18.39 9.22
N ALA A 9 18.19 -17.23 9.81
CA ALA A 9 16.82 -16.72 9.85
C ALA A 9 16.38 -16.04 8.53
N ALA A 10 17.27 -15.36 7.83
CA ALA A 10 16.94 -14.57 6.65
C ALA A 10 16.35 -15.36 5.46
N PRO A 11 16.87 -16.55 5.06
CA PRO A 11 16.26 -17.32 3.98
C PRO A 11 14.90 -17.91 4.38
N ALA A 12 14.71 -18.29 5.64
CA ALA A 12 13.43 -18.79 6.15
C ALA A 12 12.34 -17.70 6.16
N ASP A 13 12.69 -16.49 6.55
CA ASP A 13 11.77 -15.34 6.56
C ASP A 13 11.36 -14.94 5.14
N ALA A 14 12.29 -14.95 4.17
CA ALA A 14 11.99 -14.71 2.77
C ALA A 14 11.02 -15.76 2.18
N ALA A 15 11.21 -17.02 2.55
CA ALA A 15 10.30 -18.11 2.14
C ALA A 15 8.88 -17.93 2.73
N LEU A 16 8.75 -17.48 3.99
CA LEU A 16 7.47 -17.18 4.61
C LEU A 16 6.75 -16.03 3.89
N VAL A 17 7.48 -14.99 3.52
CA VAL A 17 6.93 -13.86 2.77
C VAL A 17 6.46 -14.30 1.38
N ALA A 18 7.26 -15.10 0.66
CA ALA A 18 6.89 -15.64 -0.65
C ALA A 18 5.62 -16.51 -0.56
N ALA A 19 5.53 -17.41 0.43
CA ALA A 19 4.36 -18.25 0.65
C ALA A 19 3.10 -17.42 0.95
N TYR A 20 3.21 -16.36 1.74
CA TYR A 20 2.08 -15.47 2.00
C TYR A 20 1.65 -14.69 0.74
N LEU A 21 2.59 -14.22 -0.08
CA LEU A 21 2.25 -13.55 -1.34
C LEU A 21 1.54 -14.50 -2.31
N GLN A 22 1.94 -15.76 -2.38
CA GLN A 22 1.20 -16.78 -3.13
C GLN A 22 -0.21 -17.00 -2.56
N HIS A 23 -0.36 -17.12 -1.24
CA HIS A 23 -1.65 -17.26 -0.58
C HIS A 23 -2.61 -16.10 -0.94
N VAL A 24 -2.15 -14.85 -0.85
CA VAL A 24 -3.02 -13.70 -1.18
C VAL A 24 -3.31 -13.57 -2.67
N ALA A 25 -2.42 -14.03 -3.53
CA ALA A 25 -2.62 -14.04 -4.98
C ALA A 25 -3.59 -15.14 -5.42
N LEU A 26 -3.40 -16.38 -4.94
CA LEU A 26 -4.12 -17.56 -5.43
C LEU A 26 -5.39 -17.84 -4.64
N GLU A 27 -5.33 -17.82 -3.31
CA GLU A 27 -6.48 -18.17 -2.46
C GLU A 27 -7.38 -16.97 -2.21
N LYS A 28 -6.82 -15.78 -1.90
CA LYS A 28 -7.60 -14.55 -1.72
C LYS A 28 -7.91 -13.83 -3.02
N ARG A 29 -7.30 -14.23 -4.13
CA ARG A 29 -7.51 -13.66 -5.47
C ARG A 29 -7.44 -12.14 -5.50
N LEU A 30 -6.46 -11.56 -4.77
CA LEU A 30 -6.26 -10.12 -4.76
C LEU A 30 -5.76 -9.64 -6.12
N ALA A 31 -6.17 -8.43 -6.51
CA ALA A 31 -5.73 -7.80 -7.75
C ALA A 31 -4.19 -7.71 -7.80
N PRO A 32 -3.55 -7.89 -8.98
CA PRO A 32 -2.09 -7.88 -9.12
C PRO A 32 -1.43 -6.64 -8.51
N ARG A 33 -2.05 -5.46 -8.66
CA ARG A 33 -1.60 -4.21 -8.06
C ARG A 33 -1.56 -4.29 -6.51
N THR A 34 -2.54 -4.93 -5.90
CA THR A 34 -2.58 -5.12 -4.43
C THR A 34 -1.49 -6.07 -3.97
N VAL A 35 -1.26 -7.16 -4.71
CA VAL A 35 -0.17 -8.11 -4.42
C VAL A 35 1.19 -7.41 -4.50
N ALA A 36 1.41 -6.57 -5.51
CA ALA A 36 2.64 -5.78 -5.65
C ALA A 36 2.84 -4.80 -4.47
N LEU A 37 1.77 -4.13 -4.02
CA LEU A 37 1.81 -3.27 -2.84
C LEU A 37 2.14 -4.06 -1.56
N TYR A 38 1.59 -5.27 -1.43
CA TYR A 38 1.89 -6.14 -0.31
C TYR A 38 3.35 -6.63 -0.34
N ALA A 39 3.86 -6.99 -1.52
CA ALA A 39 5.26 -7.36 -1.69
C ALA A 39 6.20 -6.23 -1.23
N HIS A 40 5.94 -4.99 -1.65
CA HIS A 40 6.71 -3.82 -1.21
C HIS A 40 6.64 -3.60 0.32
N GLY A 41 5.44 -3.73 0.90
CA GLY A 41 5.25 -3.61 2.36
C GLY A 41 6.00 -4.70 3.15
N LEU A 42 6.00 -5.94 2.64
CA LEU A 42 6.70 -7.06 3.28
C LEU A 42 8.21 -7.00 3.12
N GLN A 43 8.74 -6.41 2.04
CA GLN A 43 10.17 -6.12 1.91
C GLN A 43 10.67 -5.20 3.04
N ARG A 44 9.88 -4.19 3.43
CA ARG A 44 10.20 -3.34 4.59
C ARG A 44 10.20 -4.13 5.90
N LEU A 45 9.29 -5.09 6.05
CA LEU A 45 9.25 -5.96 7.23
C LEU A 45 10.47 -6.89 7.29
N LEU A 46 10.88 -7.45 6.15
CA LEU A 46 12.12 -8.24 6.05
C LEU A 46 13.35 -7.40 6.43
N ALA A 47 13.45 -6.19 5.87
CA ALA A 47 14.55 -5.27 6.19
C ALA A 47 14.58 -4.93 7.69
N LEU A 48 13.42 -4.76 8.34
CA LEU A 48 13.33 -4.56 9.78
C LEU A 48 13.87 -5.77 10.57
N GLY A 49 13.45 -6.98 10.22
CA GLY A 49 13.93 -8.21 10.85
C GLY A 49 15.46 -8.36 10.72
N GLN A 50 15.97 -8.10 9.52
CA GLN A 50 17.42 -8.13 9.25
C GLN A 50 18.20 -7.08 10.06
N ALA A 51 17.72 -5.83 10.09
CA ALA A 51 18.37 -4.73 10.81
C ALA A 51 18.42 -4.99 12.34
N LEU A 52 17.43 -5.70 12.87
CA LEU A 52 17.37 -6.08 14.29
C LEU A 52 18.02 -7.42 14.57
N ALA A 53 18.46 -8.18 13.57
CA ALA A 53 18.87 -9.58 13.68
C ALA A 53 17.83 -10.46 14.41
N VAL A 54 16.52 -10.20 14.16
CA VAL A 54 15.39 -10.90 14.80
C VAL A 54 14.57 -11.54 13.71
N PRO A 55 14.26 -12.87 13.80
CA PRO A 55 13.35 -13.54 12.89
C PRO A 55 11.96 -12.88 12.88
N LEU A 56 11.26 -12.88 11.76
CA LEU A 56 9.93 -12.25 11.65
C LEU A 56 8.95 -12.80 12.70
N CYS A 57 8.99 -14.10 12.96
CA CYS A 57 8.12 -14.74 13.96
C CYS A 57 8.41 -14.33 15.41
N ALA A 58 9.58 -13.74 15.68
CA ALA A 58 9.98 -13.27 17.01
C ALA A 58 9.83 -11.75 17.20
N LEU A 59 9.35 -11.04 16.16
CA LEU A 59 9.10 -9.61 16.25
C LEU A 59 8.04 -9.29 17.31
N GLN A 60 8.32 -8.26 18.10
CA GLN A 60 7.47 -7.79 19.20
C GLN A 60 6.79 -6.46 18.83
N PRO A 61 5.67 -6.10 19.48
CA PRO A 61 4.98 -4.82 19.22
C PRO A 61 5.88 -3.59 19.34
N GLN A 62 6.87 -3.61 20.21
CA GLN A 62 7.85 -2.52 20.37
C GLN A 62 8.70 -2.31 19.12
N HIS A 63 9.11 -3.40 18.44
CA HIS A 63 9.88 -3.32 17.20
C HIS A 63 9.06 -2.66 16.10
N ILE A 64 7.78 -3.05 15.99
CA ILE A 64 6.86 -2.47 15.01
C ILE A 64 6.61 -0.98 15.30
N ARG A 65 6.35 -0.60 16.57
CA ARG A 65 6.13 0.81 16.94
C ARG A 65 7.35 1.68 16.60
N ARG A 66 8.56 1.19 16.93
CA ARG A 66 9.81 1.90 16.61
C ARG A 66 10.01 2.06 15.11
N SER A 67 9.74 1.00 14.34
CA SER A 67 9.83 1.04 12.87
C SER A 67 8.84 2.04 12.27
N VAL A 68 7.60 2.07 12.76
CA VAL A 68 6.58 3.04 12.32
C VAL A 68 7.00 4.48 12.64
N ALA A 69 7.52 4.72 13.84
CA ALA A 69 8.01 6.05 14.23
C ALA A 69 9.18 6.49 13.34
N GLN A 70 10.13 5.60 13.08
CA GLN A 70 11.24 5.86 12.17
C GLN A 70 10.77 6.10 10.74
N TRP A 71 9.83 5.31 10.23
CA TRP A 71 9.27 5.50 8.89
C TRP A 71 8.58 6.87 8.75
N HIS A 72 7.84 7.29 9.78
CA HIS A 72 7.21 8.60 9.82
C HIS A 72 8.23 9.74 9.87
N SER A 73 9.29 9.63 10.70
CA SER A 73 10.35 10.65 10.79
C SER A 73 11.17 10.80 9.50
N GLN A 74 11.23 9.73 8.67
CA GLN A 74 11.83 9.73 7.34
C GLN A 74 10.91 10.29 6.24
N GLY A 75 9.77 10.90 6.59
CA GLY A 75 8.84 11.50 5.64
C GLY A 75 7.80 10.53 5.06
N GLY A 76 7.66 9.33 5.61
CA GLY A 76 6.60 8.39 5.20
C GLY A 76 5.22 8.97 5.45
N SER A 77 4.35 8.96 4.42
CA SER A 77 2.98 9.46 4.56
C SER A 77 2.16 8.55 5.48
N SER A 78 1.21 9.14 6.22
CA SER A 78 0.27 8.38 7.07
C SER A 78 -0.48 7.31 6.29
N ALA A 79 -0.83 7.57 5.02
CA ALA A 79 -1.50 6.62 4.13
C ALA A 79 -0.59 5.43 3.78
N SER A 80 0.69 5.68 3.45
CA SER A 80 1.65 4.62 3.16
C SER A 80 1.93 3.76 4.39
N ILE A 81 2.03 4.38 5.57
CA ILE A 81 2.21 3.67 6.85
C ILE A 81 0.97 2.84 7.18
N ALA A 82 -0.24 3.38 6.96
CA ALA A 82 -1.49 2.64 7.17
C ALA A 82 -1.57 1.40 6.28
N LEU A 83 -1.21 1.53 5.00
CA LEU A 83 -1.16 0.43 4.05
C LEU A 83 -0.13 -0.63 4.48
N GLY A 84 1.08 -0.21 4.88
CA GLY A 84 2.11 -1.13 5.38
C GLY A 84 1.66 -1.88 6.63
N LEU A 85 1.07 -1.19 7.61
CA LEU A 85 0.51 -1.82 8.81
C LEU A 85 -0.63 -2.79 8.49
N SER A 86 -1.47 -2.49 7.51
CA SER A 86 -2.53 -3.39 7.04
C SER A 86 -1.94 -4.67 6.44
N CYS A 87 -0.92 -4.53 5.58
CA CYS A 87 -0.19 -5.65 4.99
C CYS A 87 0.47 -6.52 6.07
N TRP A 88 1.22 -5.92 7.00
CA TRP A 88 1.89 -6.63 8.10
C TRP A 88 0.89 -7.33 9.01
N ARG A 89 -0.25 -6.70 9.31
CA ARG A 89 -1.31 -7.29 10.12
C ARG A 89 -1.90 -8.53 9.46
N GLY A 90 -2.13 -8.47 8.14
CA GLY A 90 -2.58 -9.61 7.35
C GLY A 90 -1.57 -10.77 7.35
N PHE A 91 -0.28 -10.46 7.17
CA PHE A 91 0.80 -11.45 7.21
C PHE A 91 0.90 -12.16 8.57
N PHE A 92 0.93 -11.41 9.66
CA PHE A 92 0.97 -12.02 11.01
C PHE A 92 -0.31 -12.74 11.38
N HIS A 93 -1.46 -12.32 10.86
CA HIS A 93 -2.70 -13.07 11.01
C HIS A 93 -2.63 -14.43 10.32
N TRP A 94 -2.08 -14.48 9.12
CA TRP A 94 -1.85 -15.73 8.39
C TRP A 94 -0.84 -16.63 9.11
N LEU A 95 0.27 -16.09 9.65
CA LEU A 95 1.21 -16.83 10.47
C LEU A 95 0.59 -17.40 11.76
N ALA A 96 -0.32 -16.64 12.39
CA ALA A 96 -1.05 -17.10 13.56
C ALA A 96 -1.97 -18.28 13.22
N GLY A 97 -2.64 -18.25 12.06
CA GLY A 97 -3.43 -19.37 11.56
C GLY A 97 -2.60 -20.64 11.32
N GLN A 98 -1.30 -20.50 11.06
CA GLN A 98 -0.34 -21.61 10.93
C GLN A 98 0.36 -21.97 12.26
N HIS A 99 -0.07 -21.41 13.38
CA HIS A 99 0.52 -21.61 14.71
C HIS A 99 2.02 -21.22 14.79
N ARG A 100 2.51 -20.38 13.88
CA ARG A 100 3.91 -19.92 13.88
C ARG A 100 4.15 -18.74 14.82
N VAL A 101 3.12 -17.98 15.13
CA VAL A 101 3.14 -16.89 16.14
C VAL A 101 1.93 -17.02 17.05
N GLN A 102 2.12 -16.74 18.34
CA GLN A 102 1.02 -16.83 19.32
C GLN A 102 0.11 -15.60 19.25
N ARG A 103 0.68 -14.43 18.95
CA ARG A 103 -0.02 -13.15 18.88
C ARG A 103 0.48 -12.34 17.71
N ASN A 104 -0.42 -11.56 17.12
CA ASN A 104 -0.07 -10.63 16.05
C ASN A 104 0.61 -9.38 16.64
N PRO A 105 1.92 -9.13 16.39
CA PRO A 105 2.64 -8.01 16.99
C PRO A 105 2.20 -6.65 16.44
N VAL A 106 1.41 -6.62 15.36
CA VAL A 106 0.88 -5.39 14.74
C VAL A 106 -0.49 -5.03 15.30
N GLN A 107 -1.10 -5.92 16.09
CA GLN A 107 -2.42 -5.70 16.66
C GLN A 107 -2.43 -4.45 17.56
N GLY A 108 -3.42 -3.57 17.36
CA GLY A 108 -3.59 -2.33 18.14
C GLY A 108 -2.63 -1.19 17.77
N ILE A 109 -1.69 -1.39 16.84
CA ILE A 109 -0.82 -0.32 16.37
C ILE A 109 -1.57 0.50 15.31
N ARG A 110 -1.67 1.80 15.55
CA ARG A 110 -2.35 2.75 14.65
C ARG A 110 -1.32 3.56 13.85
N PRO A 111 -1.62 3.89 12.59
CA PRO A 111 -0.79 4.82 11.82
C PRO A 111 -0.88 6.23 12.42
N PRO A 112 0.09 7.11 12.14
CA PRO A 112 -0.01 8.53 12.46
C PRO A 112 -1.29 9.13 11.88
N LYS A 113 -1.87 10.11 12.59
CA LYS A 113 -3.08 10.79 12.13
C LYS A 113 -2.79 11.53 10.82
N ALA A 114 -3.54 11.21 9.76
CA ALA A 114 -3.47 11.95 8.51
C ALA A 114 -4.24 13.27 8.65
N ALA A 115 -3.69 14.35 8.08
CA ALA A 115 -4.48 15.56 7.86
C ALA A 115 -5.60 15.21 6.86
N GLN A 116 -6.83 15.39 7.28
CA GLN A 116 -7.99 15.14 6.42
C GLN A 116 -8.07 16.29 5.41
N ARG A 117 -7.55 16.03 4.20
CA ARG A 117 -7.73 16.98 3.10
C ARG A 117 -9.12 16.76 2.53
N LEU A 118 -9.97 17.77 2.67
CA LEU A 118 -11.24 17.79 1.94
C LEU A 118 -10.93 17.87 0.44
N PRO A 119 -11.65 17.10 -0.40
CA PRO A 119 -11.56 17.25 -1.84
C PRO A 119 -11.84 18.72 -2.19
N LYS A 120 -10.93 19.38 -2.91
CA LYS A 120 -11.19 20.70 -3.46
C LYS A 120 -12.03 20.52 -4.73
N ALA A 121 -13.34 20.66 -4.60
CA ALA A 121 -14.19 20.77 -5.76
C ALA A 121 -13.82 22.05 -6.54
N LEU A 122 -13.88 21.99 -7.86
CA LEU A 122 -13.76 23.18 -8.68
C LEU A 122 -14.95 24.12 -8.39
N PRO A 123 -14.77 25.44 -8.35
CA PRO A 123 -15.86 26.39 -8.41
C PRO A 123 -16.73 26.12 -9.66
N VAL A 124 -18.03 26.45 -9.58
CA VAL A 124 -18.96 26.18 -10.68
C VAL A 124 -18.47 26.77 -12.00
N ASP A 125 -17.99 28.00 -11.98
CA ASP A 125 -17.47 28.70 -13.18
C ASP A 125 -16.27 27.97 -13.79
N ALA A 126 -15.31 27.50 -12.94
CA ALA A 126 -14.16 26.75 -13.41
C ALA A 126 -14.55 25.36 -13.92
N ALA A 127 -15.57 24.72 -13.35
CA ALA A 127 -16.09 23.45 -13.83
C ALA A 127 -16.79 23.60 -15.20
N VAL A 128 -17.56 24.67 -15.38
CA VAL A 128 -18.19 25.01 -16.66
C VAL A 128 -17.12 25.34 -17.71
N GLN A 129 -16.13 26.12 -17.38
CA GLN A 129 -15.00 26.44 -18.29
C GLN A 129 -14.24 25.16 -18.68
N LEU A 130 -14.00 24.24 -17.75
CA LEU A 130 -13.35 22.96 -18.04
C LEU A 130 -14.22 22.09 -18.97
N ALA A 131 -15.51 22.05 -18.77
CA ALA A 131 -16.43 21.30 -19.61
C ALA A 131 -16.60 21.92 -21.01
N ALA A 132 -16.54 23.28 -21.10
CA ALA A 132 -16.62 24.01 -22.34
C ALA A 132 -15.26 24.20 -23.04
N PHE A 133 -14.16 23.69 -22.44
CA PHE A 133 -12.82 23.89 -22.94
C PHE A 133 -12.58 23.20 -24.28
N ALA A 134 -12.75 23.97 -25.35
CA ALA A 134 -12.22 23.67 -26.68
C ALA A 134 -10.79 24.23 -26.69
N GLY A 135 -9.78 23.35 -26.57
CA GLY A 135 -8.40 23.70 -26.23
C GLY A 135 -7.78 24.78 -27.14
N GLU A 136 -7.25 25.82 -26.54
CA GLU A 136 -6.40 26.82 -27.17
C GLU A 136 -4.93 26.35 -27.37
N THR A 137 -4.61 25.12 -27.03
CA THR A 137 -3.28 24.55 -27.26
C THR A 137 -3.21 23.93 -28.64
N SER A 138 -2.07 24.02 -29.31
CA SER A 138 -1.72 23.52 -30.64
C SER A 138 -2.05 22.01 -30.89
N SER A 139 -3.20 21.58 -30.51
CA SER A 139 -3.73 20.24 -30.63
C SER A 139 -4.47 20.10 -31.97
N THR A 140 -4.38 18.92 -32.56
CA THR A 140 -5.16 18.63 -33.77
C THR A 140 -6.65 18.58 -33.45
N PRO A 141 -7.55 18.91 -34.43
CA PRO A 141 -9.02 18.83 -34.20
C PRO A 141 -9.50 17.51 -33.61
N TRP A 142 -8.79 16.41 -33.93
CA TRP A 142 -9.07 15.08 -33.37
C TRP A 142 -8.74 15.01 -31.86
N GLN A 143 -7.63 15.61 -31.43
CA GLN A 143 -7.26 15.62 -30.00
C GLN A 143 -8.23 16.45 -29.18
N GLU A 144 -8.73 17.54 -29.72
CA GLU A 144 -9.74 18.39 -29.09
C GLU A 144 -11.07 17.64 -28.95
N ALA A 145 -11.55 17.01 -30.02
CA ALA A 145 -12.75 16.22 -30.00
C ALA A 145 -12.66 15.04 -29.00
N ARG A 146 -11.49 14.38 -28.95
CA ARG A 146 -11.25 13.31 -27.98
C ARG A 146 -11.25 13.82 -26.55
N ALA A 147 -10.60 14.95 -26.27
CA ALA A 147 -10.55 15.54 -24.94
C ALA A 147 -11.95 15.94 -24.44
N ALA A 148 -12.75 16.57 -25.33
CA ALA A 148 -14.13 16.94 -25.04
C ALA A 148 -14.99 15.69 -24.74
N ALA A 149 -14.92 14.66 -25.55
CA ALA A 149 -15.65 13.41 -25.35
C ALA A 149 -15.26 12.71 -24.03
N LEU A 150 -13.96 12.68 -23.70
CA LEU A 150 -13.48 12.11 -22.43
C LEU A 150 -14.00 12.90 -21.22
N THR A 151 -13.99 14.23 -21.29
CA THR A 151 -14.50 15.10 -20.22
C THR A 151 -15.99 14.89 -20.00
N GLU A 152 -16.75 14.84 -21.09
CA GLU A 152 -18.20 14.61 -21.06
C GLU A 152 -18.56 13.21 -20.50
N LEU A 153 -17.85 12.17 -20.92
CA LEU A 153 -18.01 10.82 -20.37
C LEU A 153 -17.70 10.75 -18.87
N LEU A 154 -16.60 11.38 -18.42
CA LEU A 154 -16.25 11.40 -17.00
C LEU A 154 -17.33 12.13 -16.18
N TYR A 155 -17.84 13.24 -16.68
CA TYR A 155 -18.85 14.04 -15.99
C TYR A 155 -20.22 13.33 -15.96
N SER A 156 -20.67 12.78 -17.09
CA SER A 156 -22.01 12.17 -17.22
C SER A 156 -22.13 10.81 -16.56
N SER A 157 -21.05 10.00 -16.59
CA SER A 157 -21.06 8.61 -16.10
C SER A 157 -20.41 8.43 -14.73
N GLY A 158 -19.61 9.40 -14.26
CA GLY A 158 -18.84 9.28 -13.01
C GLY A 158 -17.78 8.18 -13.05
N LEU A 159 -17.35 7.73 -14.22
CA LEU A 159 -16.29 6.76 -14.39
C LEU A 159 -14.96 7.26 -13.82
N ARG A 160 -14.15 6.34 -13.30
CA ARG A 160 -12.74 6.65 -12.97
C ARG A 160 -11.93 6.72 -14.26
N VAL A 161 -10.87 7.55 -14.26
CA VAL A 161 -9.97 7.67 -15.42
C VAL A 161 -9.46 6.28 -15.87
N SER A 162 -9.13 5.39 -14.94
CA SER A 162 -8.68 4.02 -15.25
C SER A 162 -9.76 3.13 -15.90
N GLU A 163 -11.02 3.42 -15.67
CA GLU A 163 -12.15 2.71 -16.29
C GLU A 163 -12.48 3.24 -17.68
N LEU A 164 -12.08 4.49 -17.95
CA LEU A 164 -12.29 5.15 -19.22
C LEU A 164 -11.19 4.82 -20.24
N VAL A 165 -9.94 4.63 -19.80
CA VAL A 165 -8.80 4.39 -20.69
C VAL A 165 -8.41 2.90 -20.81
N GLY A 166 -9.09 1.99 -20.11
CA GLY A 166 -8.92 0.54 -20.19
C GLY A 166 -7.86 0.00 -19.26
#